data_9029a27d8fe364d0704bec44d077e984
#
_entry.id   9029a27d8fe364d0704bec44d077e984
#
_cell.length_a   1.000
_cell.length_b   1.000
_cell.length_c   1.000
_cell.angle_alpha   90.00
_cell.angle_beta   90.00
_cell.angle_gamma   90.00
#
_symmetry.space_group_name_H-M   'P 1'
#
loop_
_entity.id
_entity.type
_entity.pdbx_description
1 polymer ?
#
loop_
_entity_poly.entity_id
_entity_poly.type
_entity_poly.pdbx_seq_one_letter_code
_entity_poly.pdbx_strand_id
1 'polypeptide(L)'
;MAKVPRVFSLWHVFMASLALNVGLIARVVFVGETLKPEQSINGLCFETEHNKEAEISMADASEKEAHVSQRTPLSPTEPEDGGEIVINVDHGDPTMYVRFWQQMGDKTTVVISGWQSLSYFSDVRNLCWFLEPEFAKAVIRLHKLVGNAVTDGRYIVVGTGSTQLIQAAVYALSPPNAPEPMSVVSAAPYFASYPLIIDFLKSGLYKWEGAAQKFSKDGPYIELVTSPNNPDGYSRHAVVNRNGGILVHDLAYYWPQYTPISFAADHDLMLFTVSKSTGHAGTRIGWALVKDQEVAKKMTKYIELNTIGVSKDSQLRAAKILQVVSDGYDHVGNPGKGEAFFEYGYNIMARRWKQLRAAVKHSQLFSMSEFPLGFCNFSGRTFETQPAFAWLKCEGEIEDCESFLRSHKILTRGGKHFGGSPKYVRISILDRDRTFDLLTERLSTIHP
;
A
#
# COMPACT_ATOMS: atom_id res chain seq x y z
N MET A 1 2.96 -28.34 71.27
CA MET A 1 4.15 -28.50 70.45
C MET A 1 3.69 -28.58 68.98
N ALA A 2 3.75 -27.48 68.24
CA ALA A 2 3.35 -27.41 66.84
C ALA A 2 4.58 -27.76 65.98
N LYS A 3 4.42 -28.69 65.04
CA LYS A 3 5.46 -29.08 64.07
C LYS A 3 5.56 -27.99 62.98
N VAL A 4 6.75 -27.40 62.84
CA VAL A 4 7.13 -26.46 61.75
C VAL A 4 7.26 -27.25 60.44
N PRO A 5 6.65 -26.86 59.33
CA PRO A 5 6.84 -27.53 58.05
C PRO A 5 8.25 -27.25 57.50
N ARG A 6 8.91 -28.28 56.95
CA ARG A 6 10.23 -28.21 56.33
C ARG A 6 10.13 -27.31 55.09
N VAL A 7 10.82 -26.20 55.12
CA VAL A 7 11.02 -25.33 53.95
C VAL A 7 11.96 -26.05 52.99
N PHE A 8 11.49 -26.37 51.80
CA PHE A 8 12.33 -26.84 50.70
C PHE A 8 13.31 -25.72 50.34
N SER A 9 14.61 -25.99 50.45
CA SER A 9 15.61 -24.98 50.16
C SER A 9 15.63 -24.68 48.66
N LEU A 10 15.88 -23.44 48.28
CA LEU A 10 16.09 -23.00 46.89
C LEU A 10 17.01 -23.92 46.07
N TRP A 11 17.95 -24.58 46.76
CA TRP A 11 18.88 -25.55 46.17
C TRP A 11 18.19 -26.82 45.66
N HIS A 12 17.17 -27.30 46.32
CA HIS A 12 16.39 -28.47 45.86
C HIS A 12 15.53 -28.14 44.65
N VAL A 13 15.02 -26.91 44.56
CA VAL A 13 14.26 -26.42 43.38
C VAL A 13 15.18 -26.26 42.17
N PHE A 14 16.39 -25.73 42.39
CA PHE A 14 17.41 -25.59 41.36
C PHE A 14 17.87 -26.95 40.82
N MET A 15 18.15 -27.90 41.66
CA MET A 15 18.56 -29.25 41.25
C MET A 15 17.45 -30.00 40.53
N ALA A 16 16.19 -29.85 40.94
CA ALA A 16 15.04 -30.43 40.23
C ALA A 16 14.86 -29.81 38.83
N SER A 17 15.04 -28.50 38.69
CA SER A 17 14.99 -27.80 37.41
C SER A 17 16.12 -28.23 36.47
N LEU A 18 17.34 -28.39 36.99
CA LEU A 18 18.51 -28.84 36.22
C LEU A 18 18.31 -30.29 35.74
N ALA A 19 17.82 -31.20 36.59
CA ALA A 19 17.53 -32.57 36.20
C ALA A 19 16.44 -32.69 35.12
N LEU A 20 15.41 -31.82 35.18
CA LEU A 20 14.35 -31.74 34.17
C LEU A 20 14.89 -31.28 32.81
N ASN A 21 15.75 -30.27 32.80
CA ASN A 21 16.36 -29.74 31.56
C ASN A 21 17.32 -30.75 30.92
N VAL A 22 18.14 -31.45 31.74
CA VAL A 22 19.03 -32.51 31.24
C VAL A 22 18.21 -33.71 30.70
N GLY A 23 17.11 -34.08 31.35
CA GLY A 23 16.19 -35.12 30.86
C GLY A 23 15.50 -34.73 29.52
N LEU A 24 15.12 -33.48 29.35
CA LEU A 24 14.55 -32.96 28.09
C LEU A 24 15.57 -32.96 26.94
N ILE A 25 16.81 -32.55 27.20
CA ILE A 25 17.89 -32.56 26.22
C ILE A 25 18.22 -33.99 25.81
N ALA A 26 18.35 -34.90 26.76
CA ALA A 26 18.60 -36.31 26.48
C ALA A 26 17.48 -36.97 25.65
N ARG A 27 16.21 -36.57 25.89
CA ARG A 27 15.06 -37.07 25.13
C ARG A 27 15.05 -36.55 23.70
N VAL A 28 15.46 -35.27 23.45
CA VAL A 28 15.58 -34.70 22.12
C VAL A 28 16.70 -35.37 21.33
N VAL A 29 17.84 -35.66 21.96
CA VAL A 29 18.97 -36.32 21.31
C VAL A 29 18.64 -37.79 21.01
N PHE A 30 17.99 -38.52 21.92
CA PHE A 30 17.65 -39.94 21.73
C PHE A 30 16.50 -40.16 20.73
N VAL A 31 15.53 -39.24 20.61
CA VAL A 31 14.45 -39.32 19.61
C VAL A 31 14.95 -38.94 18.20
N GLY A 32 16.05 -38.20 18.12
CA GLY A 32 16.69 -37.86 16.81
C GLY A 32 17.39 -39.04 16.13
N GLU A 33 17.76 -40.11 16.89
CA GLU A 33 18.50 -41.25 16.31
C GLU A 33 17.60 -42.41 15.82
N THR A 34 16.28 -42.39 16.04
CA THR A 34 15.38 -43.51 15.69
C THR A 34 14.45 -43.28 14.51
N LEU A 35 14.56 -42.17 13.78
CA LEU A 35 13.78 -41.97 12.56
C LEU A 35 14.65 -42.23 11.32
N LYS A 36 14.59 -43.44 10.80
CA LYS A 36 15.03 -43.76 9.42
C LYS A 36 14.09 -43.07 8.42
N PRO A 37 14.62 -42.54 7.30
CA PRO A 37 13.79 -41.93 6.30
C PRO A 37 13.23 -42.99 5.34
N GLU A 38 11.95 -43.22 5.37
CA GLU A 38 11.23 -43.82 4.24
C GLU A 38 9.90 -43.09 4.02
N GLN A 39 9.79 -42.51 2.89
CA GLN A 39 8.74 -42.31 1.93
C GLN A 39 8.61 -40.87 1.42
N SER A 40 9.03 -40.80 0.17
CA SER A 40 8.95 -39.75 -0.81
C SER A 40 7.55 -39.10 -0.89
N ILE A 41 7.54 -37.77 -0.87
CA ILE A 41 6.49 -36.98 -1.53
C ILE A 41 7.20 -36.28 -2.69
N ASN A 42 6.93 -36.78 -3.90
CA ASN A 42 7.30 -36.16 -5.18
C ASN A 42 6.51 -34.86 -5.38
N GLY A 43 7.20 -33.83 -5.78
CA GLY A 43 6.56 -32.67 -6.37
C GLY A 43 7.37 -31.39 -6.28
N LEU A 44 8.10 -31.06 -7.37
CA LEU A 44 8.79 -29.82 -7.70
C LEU A 44 10.18 -29.56 -7.06
N CYS A 45 11.18 -30.26 -7.58
CA CYS A 45 12.54 -29.73 -7.68
C CYS A 45 12.93 -29.58 -9.15
N PHE A 46 13.44 -28.42 -9.51
CA PHE A 46 14.03 -28.15 -10.81
C PHE A 46 15.26 -29.02 -11.01
N GLU A 47 15.34 -29.73 -12.11
CA GLU A 47 16.52 -30.47 -12.57
C GLU A 47 17.62 -29.47 -12.96
N THR A 48 18.76 -29.59 -12.32
CA THR A 48 20.04 -29.00 -12.81
C THR A 48 20.79 -30.07 -13.59
N GLU A 49 20.86 -29.93 -14.88
CA GLU A 49 21.77 -30.71 -15.71
C GLU A 49 23.24 -30.35 -15.43
N HIS A 50 24.00 -31.35 -15.05
CA HIS A 50 25.47 -31.32 -15.03
C HIS A 50 26.01 -31.20 -16.47
N ASN A 51 26.80 -30.16 -16.73
CA ASN A 51 27.71 -30.16 -17.85
C ASN A 51 29.14 -29.80 -17.41
N LYS A 52 30.02 -30.66 -17.88
CA LYS A 52 31.43 -30.85 -17.72
C LYS A 52 32.31 -29.60 -17.66
N GLU A 53 33.33 -29.71 -16.80
CA GLU A 53 34.53 -28.89 -16.73
C GLU A 53 35.14 -28.59 -18.10
N ALA A 54 35.41 -27.30 -18.34
CA ALA A 54 36.40 -26.87 -19.33
C ALA A 54 37.17 -25.71 -18.68
N GLU A 55 38.47 -25.96 -18.49
CA GLU A 55 39.50 -24.97 -18.16
C GLU A 55 39.47 -23.83 -19.18
N ILE A 56 39.28 -22.57 -18.72
CA ILE A 56 39.51 -21.39 -19.54
C ILE A 56 40.62 -20.56 -18.93
N SER A 57 41.67 -20.46 -19.73
CA SER A 57 42.85 -19.63 -19.61
C SER A 57 42.49 -18.14 -19.42
N MET A 58 43.18 -17.49 -18.47
CA MET A 58 43.17 -16.04 -18.33
C MET A 58 43.95 -15.38 -19.49
N ALA A 59 43.25 -14.82 -20.44
CA ALA A 59 43.70 -13.70 -21.26
C ALA A 59 42.53 -13.11 -22.06
N ASP A 60 42.45 -11.77 -22.07
CA ASP A 60 41.54 -10.89 -22.80
C ASP A 60 40.24 -10.48 -22.08
N ALA A 61 40.40 -9.45 -21.24
CA ALA A 61 39.31 -8.56 -20.83
C ALA A 61 39.23 -7.37 -21.82
N SER A 62 38.43 -7.51 -22.86
CA SER A 62 37.96 -6.36 -23.65
C SER A 62 36.43 -6.41 -23.71
N GLU A 63 35.83 -5.34 -23.23
CA GLU A 63 34.49 -4.83 -23.48
C GLU A 63 33.48 -5.84 -24.05
N LYS A 64 32.66 -6.43 -23.18
CA LYS A 64 31.34 -6.91 -23.54
C LYS A 64 30.33 -6.22 -22.61
N GLU A 65 29.59 -5.28 -23.18
CA GLU A 65 28.41 -4.72 -22.57
C GLU A 65 27.53 -5.84 -22.00
N ALA A 66 27.33 -5.78 -20.68
CA ALA A 66 26.36 -6.66 -20.01
C ALA A 66 24.96 -6.29 -20.50
N HIS A 67 24.42 -7.06 -21.43
CA HIS A 67 23.00 -7.09 -21.72
C HIS A 67 22.27 -7.52 -20.42
N VAL A 68 21.88 -6.54 -19.60
CA VAL A 68 20.88 -6.76 -18.57
C VAL A 68 19.60 -7.18 -19.30
N SER A 69 19.29 -8.46 -19.25
CA SER A 69 18.01 -9.00 -19.71
C SER A 69 16.91 -8.20 -19.04
N GLN A 70 16.29 -7.29 -19.78
CA GLN A 70 15.09 -6.59 -19.35
C GLN A 70 13.97 -7.62 -19.25
N ARG A 71 13.79 -8.20 -18.06
CA ARG A 71 12.56 -8.94 -17.77
C ARG A 71 11.42 -7.94 -17.85
N THR A 72 10.74 -7.93 -18.96
CA THR A 72 9.47 -7.22 -19.15
C THR A 72 8.53 -7.77 -18.07
N PRO A 73 7.97 -6.95 -17.17
CA PRO A 73 6.98 -7.44 -16.23
C PRO A 73 5.84 -8.07 -17.02
N LEU A 74 5.37 -9.22 -16.56
CA LEU A 74 4.33 -10.04 -17.21
C LEU A 74 3.19 -9.17 -17.75
N SER A 75 3.05 -9.13 -19.06
CA SER A 75 1.84 -8.71 -19.75
C SER A 75 0.70 -9.65 -19.33
N PRO A 76 -0.57 -9.21 -19.41
CA PRO A 76 -1.69 -10.13 -19.29
C PRO A 76 -1.38 -11.34 -20.17
N THR A 77 -1.39 -12.53 -19.59
CA THR A 77 -1.17 -13.78 -20.31
C THR A 77 -2.15 -13.84 -21.47
N GLU A 78 -1.61 -13.78 -22.69
CA GLU A 78 -2.41 -14.20 -23.86
C GLU A 78 -2.75 -15.67 -23.61
N PRO A 79 -4.02 -16.06 -23.76
CA PRO A 79 -4.39 -17.46 -23.65
C PRO A 79 -3.59 -18.24 -24.69
N GLU A 80 -2.90 -19.31 -24.31
CA GLU A 80 -2.14 -20.18 -25.21
C GLU A 80 -3.03 -20.84 -26.28
N ASP A 81 -4.38 -20.78 -26.13
CA ASP A 81 -5.38 -21.41 -26.97
C ASP A 81 -6.27 -20.45 -27.78
N GLY A 82 -5.85 -19.25 -28.11
CA GLY A 82 -6.66 -18.33 -28.94
C GLY A 82 -7.99 -17.87 -28.31
N GLY A 83 -8.16 -18.04 -26.98
CA GLY A 83 -9.30 -17.57 -26.22
C GLY A 83 -9.38 -16.05 -26.14
N GLU A 84 -10.58 -15.53 -25.83
CA GLU A 84 -10.78 -14.10 -25.64
C GLU A 84 -10.00 -13.56 -24.44
N ILE A 85 -9.25 -12.46 -24.63
CA ILE A 85 -8.42 -11.85 -23.58
C ILE A 85 -9.29 -11.39 -22.40
N VAL A 86 -8.96 -11.84 -21.18
CA VAL A 86 -9.58 -11.37 -19.95
C VAL A 86 -8.88 -10.08 -19.49
N ILE A 87 -9.65 -9.02 -19.35
CA ILE A 87 -9.17 -7.71 -18.89
C ILE A 87 -9.36 -7.64 -17.38
N ASN A 88 -8.27 -7.62 -16.61
CA ASN A 88 -8.33 -7.51 -15.16
C ASN A 88 -8.04 -6.08 -14.71
N VAL A 89 -9.05 -5.39 -14.20
CA VAL A 89 -8.98 -4.01 -13.67
C VAL A 89 -9.57 -3.90 -12.24
N ASP A 90 -9.62 -5.01 -11.53
CA ASP A 90 -10.10 -5.05 -10.14
C ASP A 90 -9.08 -4.53 -9.12
N HIS A 91 -7.79 -4.49 -9.49
CA HIS A 91 -6.67 -4.10 -8.65
C HIS A 91 -6.32 -2.60 -8.79
N GLY A 92 -5.42 -2.11 -7.94
CA GLY A 92 -4.95 -0.72 -7.97
C GLY A 92 -3.45 -0.61 -8.22
N ASP A 93 -2.90 -1.46 -9.12
CA ASP A 93 -1.49 -1.49 -9.47
C ASP A 93 -1.16 -0.35 -10.46
N PRO A 94 -0.30 0.62 -10.10
CA PRO A 94 -0.09 1.84 -10.88
C PRO A 94 0.97 1.67 -11.97
N THR A 95 0.86 0.66 -12.82
CA THR A 95 1.82 0.34 -13.88
C THR A 95 1.82 1.31 -15.05
N MET A 96 0.91 2.29 -15.06
CA MET A 96 0.86 3.35 -16.09
C MET A 96 2.12 4.23 -16.11
N TYR A 97 2.90 4.26 -15.04
CA TYR A 97 4.10 5.09 -14.93
C TYR A 97 5.38 4.42 -15.46
N VAL A 98 5.32 3.18 -15.96
CA VAL A 98 6.50 2.40 -16.39
C VAL A 98 7.35 3.18 -17.38
N ARG A 99 6.76 3.82 -18.40
CA ARG A 99 7.52 4.60 -19.42
C ARG A 99 8.27 5.76 -18.82
N PHE A 100 7.64 6.51 -17.91
CA PHE A 100 8.31 7.63 -17.22
C PHE A 100 9.55 7.14 -16.45
N TRP A 101 9.39 6.08 -15.66
CA TRP A 101 10.48 5.57 -14.83
C TRP A 101 11.58 4.90 -15.65
N GLN A 102 11.27 4.30 -16.79
CA GLN A 102 12.28 3.82 -17.75
C GLN A 102 13.11 4.98 -18.33
N GLN A 103 12.47 6.12 -18.66
CA GLN A 103 13.15 7.32 -19.14
C GLN A 103 14.05 7.96 -18.07
N MET A 104 13.72 7.80 -16.80
CA MET A 104 14.57 8.28 -15.70
C MET A 104 15.89 7.48 -15.57
N GLY A 105 15.94 6.23 -16.02
CA GLY A 105 17.14 5.41 -16.12
C GLY A 105 17.98 5.44 -14.84
N ASP A 106 19.26 5.73 -14.98
CA ASP A 106 20.26 5.74 -13.89
C ASP A 106 19.97 6.74 -12.78
N LYS A 107 19.16 7.78 -13.05
CA LYS A 107 18.76 8.76 -12.02
C LYS A 107 18.05 8.10 -10.84
N THR A 108 17.40 6.96 -11.08
CA THR A 108 16.66 6.19 -10.07
C THR A 108 17.49 5.02 -9.50
N THR A 109 18.71 4.84 -9.94
CA THR A 109 19.58 3.78 -9.44
C THR A 109 19.99 4.08 -8.00
N VAL A 110 19.92 3.06 -7.15
CA VAL A 110 20.37 3.08 -5.76
C VAL A 110 21.46 2.04 -5.60
N VAL A 111 22.63 2.46 -5.15
CA VAL A 111 23.72 1.58 -4.74
C VAL A 111 23.71 1.50 -3.22
N ILE A 112 23.50 0.31 -2.70
CA ILE A 112 23.45 0.03 -1.25
C ILE A 112 24.62 -0.89 -0.94
N SER A 113 25.62 -0.37 -0.21
CA SER A 113 26.77 -1.16 0.21
C SER A 113 26.36 -2.17 1.28
N GLY A 114 26.95 -3.38 1.25
CA GLY A 114 26.57 -4.48 2.14
C GLY A 114 26.64 -4.15 3.64
N TRP A 115 27.44 -3.19 4.06
CA TRP A 115 27.53 -2.76 5.46
C TRP A 115 26.39 -1.84 5.92
N GLN A 116 25.66 -1.19 5.00
CA GLN A 116 24.61 -0.19 5.34
C GLN A 116 23.38 -0.79 6.03
N SER A 117 23.10 -2.07 5.78
CA SER A 117 21.93 -2.77 6.33
C SER A 117 22.27 -3.72 7.49
N LEU A 118 23.48 -3.64 8.09
CA LEU A 118 23.88 -4.53 9.19
C LEU A 118 23.16 -4.23 10.51
N SER A 119 22.78 -2.99 10.77
CA SER A 119 22.11 -2.58 12.01
C SER A 119 20.60 -2.47 11.81
N TYR A 120 19.83 -2.83 12.81
CA TYR A 120 18.39 -2.52 12.89
C TYR A 120 18.13 -1.02 13.02
N PHE A 121 19.05 -0.27 13.64
CA PHE A 121 18.86 1.14 13.95
C PHE A 121 19.27 2.02 12.77
N SER A 122 18.40 2.97 12.40
CA SER A 122 18.68 4.03 11.44
C SER A 122 19.07 5.34 12.14
N ASP A 123 18.28 5.77 13.14
CA ASP A 123 18.65 6.87 14.04
C ASP A 123 18.06 6.60 15.43
N VAL A 124 18.91 6.22 16.38
CA VAL A 124 18.52 5.91 17.78
C VAL A 124 17.94 7.12 18.55
N ARG A 125 18.15 8.35 18.06
CA ARG A 125 17.58 9.56 18.66
C ARG A 125 16.19 9.88 18.16
N ASN A 126 15.78 9.26 17.06
CA ASN A 126 14.45 9.43 16.51
C ASN A 126 13.45 8.55 17.24
N LEU A 127 12.24 9.06 17.48
CA LEU A 127 11.14 8.28 18.05
C LEU A 127 10.88 7.00 17.22
N CYS A 128 10.84 7.13 15.89
CA CYS A 128 10.81 6.02 14.96
C CYS A 128 12.26 5.63 14.61
N TRP A 129 12.92 4.88 15.48
CA TRP A 129 14.35 4.58 15.43
C TRP A 129 14.81 3.81 14.18
N PHE A 130 13.87 3.18 13.46
CA PHE A 130 14.11 2.50 12.17
C PHE A 130 13.78 3.38 10.94
N LEU A 131 13.44 4.64 11.13
CA LEU A 131 13.22 5.60 10.05
C LEU A 131 14.56 6.08 9.48
N GLU A 132 14.81 5.82 8.19
CA GLU A 132 15.99 6.32 7.50
C GLU A 132 15.96 7.86 7.37
N PRO A 133 17.01 8.58 7.83
CA PRO A 133 17.05 10.03 7.77
C PRO A 133 16.89 10.60 6.36
N GLU A 134 17.42 9.90 5.35
CA GLU A 134 17.31 10.29 3.94
C GLU A 134 15.86 10.19 3.45
N PHE A 135 15.14 9.14 3.88
CA PHE A 135 13.73 9.00 3.56
C PHE A 135 12.89 10.10 4.24
N ALA A 136 13.14 10.38 5.52
CA ALA A 136 12.43 11.46 6.22
C ALA A 136 12.62 12.81 5.53
N LYS A 137 13.87 13.16 5.15
CA LYS A 137 14.19 14.38 4.41
C LYS A 137 13.46 14.45 3.06
N ALA A 138 13.44 13.33 2.32
CA ALA A 138 12.78 13.26 1.02
C ALA A 138 11.25 13.43 1.15
N VAL A 139 10.64 12.86 2.18
CA VAL A 139 9.21 13.03 2.50
C VAL A 139 8.89 14.49 2.78
N ILE A 140 9.64 15.14 3.68
CA ILE A 140 9.42 16.56 4.04
C ILE A 140 9.56 17.44 2.79
N ARG A 141 10.63 17.25 2.00
CA ARG A 141 10.86 18.01 0.77
C ARG A 141 9.70 17.86 -0.23
N LEU A 142 9.22 16.62 -0.43
CA LEU A 142 8.13 16.38 -1.36
C LEU A 142 6.83 17.06 -0.92
N HIS A 143 6.45 16.96 0.37
CA HIS A 143 5.26 17.63 0.88
C HIS A 143 5.38 19.15 0.82
N LYS A 144 6.56 19.70 1.10
CA LYS A 144 6.83 21.13 0.98
C LYS A 144 6.73 21.61 -0.48
N LEU A 145 7.22 20.82 -1.44
CA LEU A 145 7.12 21.08 -2.86
C LEU A 145 5.67 21.09 -3.33
N VAL A 146 4.93 20.04 -2.99
CA VAL A 146 3.54 19.85 -3.47
C VAL A 146 2.55 20.74 -2.69
N GLY A 147 2.84 21.07 -1.44
CA GLY A 147 1.95 21.85 -0.57
C GLY A 147 0.69 21.08 -0.13
N ASN A 148 0.72 19.76 -0.12
CA ASN A 148 -0.46 18.94 0.14
C ASN A 148 -0.61 18.49 1.60
N ALA A 149 0.42 18.66 2.46
CA ALA A 149 0.33 18.35 3.87
C ALA A 149 1.30 19.18 4.71
N VAL A 150 0.89 19.51 5.93
CA VAL A 150 1.76 20.12 6.97
C VAL A 150 2.67 19.04 7.53
N THR A 151 3.98 19.27 7.49
CA THR A 151 5.02 18.38 8.05
C THR A 151 5.65 18.91 9.33
N ASP A 152 5.60 20.23 9.52
CA ASP A 152 6.20 20.90 10.70
C ASP A 152 5.45 20.49 11.97
N GLY A 153 6.20 20.17 13.02
CA GLY A 153 5.62 19.69 14.27
C GLY A 153 4.97 18.29 14.18
N ARG A 154 5.36 17.48 13.19
CA ARG A 154 4.84 16.12 12.99
C ARG A 154 5.93 15.07 13.21
N TYR A 155 5.56 13.98 13.85
CA TYR A 155 6.37 12.77 13.90
C TYR A 155 6.12 11.94 12.64
N ILE A 156 7.21 11.53 11.95
CA ILE A 156 7.13 10.66 10.80
C ILE A 156 7.29 9.23 11.28
N VAL A 157 6.27 8.39 11.04
CA VAL A 157 6.32 6.94 11.29
C VAL A 157 6.28 6.22 9.95
N VAL A 158 7.34 5.48 9.61
CA VAL A 158 7.41 4.69 8.38
C VAL A 158 6.78 3.31 8.59
N GLY A 159 6.09 2.79 7.56
CA GLY A 159 5.47 1.47 7.57
C GLY A 159 5.64 0.72 6.25
N THR A 160 5.44 -0.58 6.28
CA THR A 160 5.41 -1.45 5.10
C THR A 160 4.13 -1.19 4.28
N GLY A 161 4.07 -0.03 3.62
CA GLY A 161 2.89 0.54 2.98
C GLY A 161 1.87 1.09 3.98
N SER A 162 0.86 1.81 3.46
CA SER A 162 -0.22 2.36 4.29
C SER A 162 -1.05 1.28 5.01
N THR A 163 -1.09 0.06 4.51
CA THR A 163 -1.80 -1.07 5.16
C THR A 163 -1.30 -1.32 6.58
N GLN A 164 0.03 -1.42 6.79
CA GLN A 164 0.60 -1.59 8.12
C GLN A 164 0.39 -0.34 8.99
N LEU A 165 0.43 0.85 8.40
CA LEU A 165 0.18 2.09 9.12
C LEU A 165 -1.27 2.23 9.60
N ILE A 166 -2.25 1.74 8.84
CA ILE A 166 -3.65 1.67 9.29
C ILE A 166 -3.77 0.76 10.52
N GLN A 167 -3.16 -0.42 10.49
CA GLN A 167 -3.15 -1.34 11.62
C GLN A 167 -2.46 -0.72 12.84
N ALA A 168 -1.29 -0.08 12.65
CA ALA A 168 -0.57 0.61 13.71
C ALA A 168 -1.37 1.77 14.30
N ALA A 169 -2.10 2.52 13.47
CA ALA A 169 -2.93 3.65 13.90
C ALA A 169 -4.09 3.16 14.77
N VAL A 170 -4.88 2.19 14.31
CA VAL A 170 -6.01 1.69 15.09
C VAL A 170 -5.56 1.01 16.39
N TYR A 171 -4.42 0.31 16.38
CA TYR A 171 -3.81 -0.22 17.60
C TYR A 171 -3.43 0.89 18.58
N ALA A 172 -2.73 1.92 18.09
CA ALA A 172 -2.25 3.04 18.93
C ALA A 172 -3.38 3.86 19.55
N LEU A 173 -4.49 3.98 18.84
CA LEU A 173 -5.67 4.78 19.23
C LEU A 173 -6.66 4.00 20.10
N SER A 174 -6.50 2.68 20.22
CA SER A 174 -7.40 1.83 21.00
C SER A 174 -6.87 1.65 22.42
N PRO A 175 -7.65 2.00 23.47
CA PRO A 175 -7.24 1.82 24.86
C PRO A 175 -7.10 0.33 25.20
N PRO A 176 -6.01 -0.10 25.88
CA PRO A 176 -5.76 -1.50 26.17
C PRO A 176 -6.75 -2.14 27.18
N ASN A 177 -7.38 -1.32 28.02
CA ASN A 177 -8.29 -1.75 29.09
C ASN A 177 -9.71 -1.24 28.89
N ALA A 178 -10.13 -0.98 27.65
CA ALA A 178 -11.51 -0.60 27.38
C ALA A 178 -12.45 -1.77 27.65
N PRO A 179 -13.64 -1.55 28.23
CA PRO A 179 -14.62 -2.61 28.50
C PRO A 179 -15.14 -3.28 27.23
N GLU A 180 -15.15 -2.54 26.12
CA GLU A 180 -15.52 -3.02 24.79
C GLU A 180 -14.45 -2.65 23.75
N PRO A 181 -14.32 -3.42 22.66
CA PRO A 181 -13.44 -3.05 21.55
C PRO A 181 -13.79 -1.68 20.97
N MET A 182 -12.78 -0.89 20.64
CA MET A 182 -12.94 0.38 19.94
C MET A 182 -13.66 0.17 18.60
N SER A 183 -14.76 0.87 18.38
CA SER A 183 -15.49 0.82 17.11
C SER A 183 -14.70 1.51 16.01
N VAL A 184 -14.49 0.84 14.87
CA VAL A 184 -13.84 1.42 13.69
C VAL A 184 -14.83 1.48 12.54
N VAL A 185 -15.01 2.65 11.96
CA VAL A 185 -15.99 2.91 10.90
C VAL A 185 -15.35 3.70 9.74
N SER A 186 -16.00 3.72 8.59
CA SER A 186 -15.67 4.61 7.48
C SER A 186 -16.90 4.90 6.64
N ALA A 187 -16.97 6.08 6.02
CA ALA A 187 -18.08 6.45 5.15
C ALA A 187 -18.16 5.54 3.91
N ALA A 188 -19.31 4.89 3.70
CA ALA A 188 -19.52 4.09 2.49
C ALA A 188 -19.80 4.98 1.26
N PRO A 189 -19.33 4.58 0.05
CA PRO A 189 -18.46 3.46 -0.19
C PRO A 189 -17.06 3.70 0.37
N TYR A 190 -16.51 2.75 1.11
CA TYR A 190 -15.21 2.84 1.77
C TYR A 190 -14.17 1.94 1.08
N PHE A 191 -12.88 2.11 1.36
CA PHE A 191 -11.83 1.24 0.84
C PHE A 191 -12.08 -0.23 1.24
N ALA A 192 -12.24 -1.09 0.24
CA ALA A 192 -12.68 -2.50 0.40
C ALA A 192 -11.82 -3.33 1.37
N SER A 193 -10.58 -2.93 1.62
CA SER A 193 -9.69 -3.66 2.53
C SER A 193 -9.85 -3.26 4.00
N TYR A 194 -10.54 -2.17 4.34
CA TYR A 194 -10.69 -1.74 5.74
C TYR A 194 -11.30 -2.83 6.63
N PRO A 195 -12.44 -3.46 6.28
CA PRO A 195 -13.00 -4.51 7.11
C PRO A 195 -12.00 -5.64 7.38
N LEU A 196 -11.29 -6.06 6.33
CA LEU A 196 -10.32 -7.14 6.41
C LEU A 196 -9.09 -6.76 7.25
N ILE A 197 -8.54 -5.55 7.05
CA ILE A 197 -7.38 -5.05 7.79
C ILE A 197 -7.69 -4.92 9.27
N ILE A 198 -8.88 -4.40 9.62
CA ILE A 198 -9.28 -4.15 11.00
C ILE A 198 -9.53 -5.46 11.76
N ASP A 199 -10.24 -6.41 11.16
CA ASP A 199 -10.61 -7.66 11.83
C ASP A 199 -9.55 -8.77 11.69
N PHE A 200 -8.50 -8.56 10.87
CA PHE A 200 -7.49 -9.58 10.57
C PHE A 200 -6.77 -10.12 11.82
N LEU A 201 -6.33 -9.24 12.71
CA LEU A 201 -5.55 -9.63 13.88
C LEU A 201 -6.40 -10.24 15.00
N LYS A 202 -7.72 -10.04 14.99
CA LYS A 202 -8.64 -10.49 16.06
C LYS A 202 -8.14 -10.08 17.44
N SER A 203 -7.59 -8.87 17.57
CA SER A 203 -6.90 -8.41 18.79
C SER A 203 -7.83 -8.21 19.98
N GLY A 204 -9.13 -8.06 19.76
CA GLY A 204 -10.09 -7.68 20.80
C GLY A 204 -10.01 -6.20 21.22
N LEU A 205 -9.03 -5.43 20.74
CA LEU A 205 -8.87 -4.01 21.08
C LEU A 205 -9.78 -3.12 20.24
N TYR A 206 -10.06 -3.53 19.02
CA TYR A 206 -10.90 -2.79 18.07
C TYR A 206 -11.64 -3.75 17.15
N LYS A 207 -12.70 -3.24 16.52
CA LYS A 207 -13.58 -4.02 15.66
C LYS A 207 -14.15 -3.15 14.55
N TRP A 208 -14.28 -3.71 13.36
CA TRP A 208 -14.99 -3.08 12.26
C TRP A 208 -16.49 -3.04 12.52
N GLU A 209 -17.07 -1.84 12.44
CA GLU A 209 -18.53 -1.61 12.69
C GLU A 209 -19.27 -1.10 11.44
N GLY A 210 -18.59 -1.09 10.28
CA GLY A 210 -19.25 -0.84 8.99
C GLY A 210 -19.29 0.63 8.57
N ALA A 211 -20.38 0.97 7.90
CA ALA A 211 -20.57 2.28 7.31
C ALA A 211 -20.82 3.36 8.37
N ALA A 212 -19.97 4.40 8.38
CA ALA A 212 -20.05 5.52 9.33
C ALA A 212 -21.40 6.23 9.31
N GLN A 213 -22.08 6.31 8.15
CA GLN A 213 -23.42 6.92 8.04
C GLN A 213 -24.50 6.17 8.82
N LYS A 214 -24.26 4.90 9.14
CA LYS A 214 -25.21 4.04 9.87
C LYS A 214 -24.78 3.78 11.31
N PHE A 215 -23.62 4.34 11.71
CA PHE A 215 -23.07 4.10 13.03
C PHE A 215 -23.82 4.88 14.11
N SER A 216 -24.40 4.15 15.06
CA SER A 216 -25.25 4.72 16.14
C SER A 216 -24.82 4.32 17.55
N LYS A 217 -23.78 3.49 17.72
CA LYS A 217 -23.28 3.07 19.05
C LYS A 217 -22.75 4.27 19.81
N ASP A 218 -23.05 4.34 21.08
CA ASP A 218 -22.47 5.30 22.01
C ASP A 218 -21.00 4.96 22.33
N GLY A 219 -20.26 5.96 22.81
CA GLY A 219 -18.87 5.80 23.21
C GLY A 219 -17.85 6.24 22.16
N PRO A 220 -16.55 6.04 22.43
CA PRO A 220 -15.48 6.44 21.55
C PRO A 220 -15.43 5.57 20.30
N TYR A 221 -15.00 6.17 19.19
CA TYR A 221 -14.86 5.47 17.90
C TYR A 221 -13.70 6.04 17.10
N ILE A 222 -13.21 5.27 16.14
CA ILE A 222 -12.25 5.69 15.13
C ILE A 222 -12.99 5.76 13.79
N GLU A 223 -12.92 6.91 13.11
CA GLU A 223 -13.40 7.03 11.74
C GLU A 223 -12.22 7.15 10.78
N LEU A 224 -12.15 6.20 9.82
CA LEU A 224 -11.17 6.23 8.74
C LEU A 224 -11.73 7.10 7.61
N VAL A 225 -11.07 8.22 7.32
CA VAL A 225 -11.48 9.21 6.31
C VAL A 225 -10.50 9.14 5.14
N THR A 226 -10.93 8.53 4.04
CA THR A 226 -10.14 8.46 2.80
C THR A 226 -10.48 9.65 1.90
N SER A 227 -9.49 10.48 1.55
CA SER A 227 -9.72 11.69 0.75
C SER A 227 -8.51 12.03 -0.15
N PRO A 228 -8.63 12.01 -1.49
CA PRO A 228 -9.78 11.51 -2.27
C PRO A 228 -10.11 10.06 -2.00
N ASN A 229 -11.39 9.72 -2.04
CA ASN A 229 -11.88 8.40 -1.65
C ASN A 229 -11.55 7.31 -2.69
N ASN A 230 -11.39 6.12 -2.22
CA ASN A 230 -11.39 4.87 -2.97
C ASN A 230 -12.63 4.08 -2.53
N PRO A 231 -13.66 3.89 -3.38
CA PRO A 231 -13.56 3.78 -4.84
C PRO A 231 -14.01 5.00 -5.67
N ASP A 232 -14.80 5.92 -5.13
CA ASP A 232 -15.60 6.87 -5.90
C ASP A 232 -14.90 8.20 -6.23
N GLY A 233 -13.69 8.44 -5.70
CA GLY A 233 -12.87 9.60 -6.03
C GLY A 233 -13.25 10.93 -5.39
N TYR A 234 -14.35 11.00 -4.64
CA TYR A 234 -14.76 12.23 -3.99
C TYR A 234 -13.86 12.60 -2.80
N SER A 235 -13.64 13.88 -2.61
CA SER A 235 -13.07 14.38 -1.35
C SER A 235 -14.06 14.14 -0.21
N ARG A 236 -13.55 13.59 0.89
CA ARG A 236 -14.36 13.17 2.04
C ARG A 236 -13.98 13.92 3.29
N HIS A 237 -14.97 14.07 4.15
CA HIS A 237 -14.83 14.52 5.54
C HIS A 237 -15.44 13.45 6.45
N ALA A 238 -15.15 13.53 7.74
CA ALA A 238 -15.82 12.70 8.74
C ALA A 238 -17.35 12.91 8.68
N VAL A 239 -18.10 11.82 8.82
CA VAL A 239 -19.57 11.86 8.78
C VAL A 239 -20.20 11.54 10.13
N VAL A 240 -19.47 10.88 11.04
CA VAL A 240 -19.91 10.66 12.42
C VAL A 240 -19.57 11.91 13.24
N ASN A 241 -20.47 12.86 13.28
CA ASN A 241 -20.26 14.13 13.97
C ASN A 241 -20.70 14.06 15.45
N ARG A 242 -19.95 13.31 16.28
CA ARG A 242 -20.21 13.13 17.71
C ARG A 242 -18.94 13.30 18.54
N ASN A 243 -19.09 13.64 19.81
CA ASN A 243 -17.97 13.69 20.75
C ASN A 243 -17.32 12.31 20.92
N GLY A 244 -16.00 12.27 21.12
CA GLY A 244 -15.25 11.03 21.32
C GLY A 244 -14.78 10.35 20.03
N GLY A 245 -15.01 10.96 18.86
CA GLY A 245 -14.48 10.49 17.58
C GLY A 245 -13.01 10.80 17.41
N ILE A 246 -12.22 9.81 16.96
CA ILE A 246 -10.82 9.96 16.58
C ILE A 246 -10.72 9.73 15.08
N LEU A 247 -10.09 10.66 14.36
CA LEU A 247 -10.03 10.61 12.90
C LEU A 247 -8.65 10.13 12.42
N VAL A 248 -8.67 9.21 11.47
CA VAL A 248 -7.48 8.77 10.73
C VAL A 248 -7.67 9.14 9.26
N HIS A 249 -6.87 10.06 8.76
CA HIS A 249 -6.98 10.53 7.37
C HIS A 249 -6.06 9.70 6.45
N ASP A 250 -6.67 8.91 5.59
CA ASP A 250 -5.96 8.18 4.53
C ASP A 250 -5.90 9.08 3.29
N LEU A 251 -4.75 9.70 3.09
CA LEU A 251 -4.46 10.64 2.01
C LEU A 251 -3.62 10.01 0.89
N ALA A 252 -3.74 8.69 0.71
CA ALA A 252 -2.98 7.94 -0.29
C ALA A 252 -3.09 8.55 -1.71
N TYR A 253 -4.23 9.14 -2.05
CA TYR A 253 -4.50 9.73 -3.37
C TYR A 253 -4.49 11.27 -3.39
N TYR A 254 -4.10 11.96 -2.32
CA TYR A 254 -4.05 13.42 -2.28
C TYR A 254 -2.77 13.96 -2.92
N TRP A 255 -2.66 13.74 -4.25
CA TRP A 255 -1.52 14.10 -5.09
C TRP A 255 -1.97 14.78 -6.40
N PRO A 256 -1.13 15.68 -7.00
CA PRO A 256 -1.52 16.52 -8.13
C PRO A 256 -2.03 15.77 -9.36
N GLN A 257 -1.58 14.54 -9.59
CA GLN A 257 -2.04 13.75 -10.74
C GLN A 257 -3.48 13.22 -10.59
N TYR A 258 -4.02 13.21 -9.36
CA TYR A 258 -5.37 12.68 -9.10
C TYR A 258 -6.38 13.75 -8.73
N THR A 259 -5.95 14.84 -8.09
CA THR A 259 -6.85 15.85 -7.56
C THR A 259 -6.16 17.20 -7.46
N PRO A 260 -6.89 18.32 -7.63
CA PRO A 260 -6.35 19.63 -7.30
C PRO A 260 -5.87 19.71 -5.85
N ILE A 261 -4.67 20.19 -5.63
CA ILE A 261 -4.14 20.47 -4.30
C ILE A 261 -4.57 21.88 -3.89
N SER A 262 -5.68 21.96 -3.19
CA SER A 262 -6.30 23.25 -2.83
C SER A 262 -5.82 23.80 -1.48
N PHE A 263 -5.30 22.93 -0.61
CA PHE A 263 -4.77 23.30 0.70
C PHE A 263 -3.77 22.24 1.21
N ALA A 264 -2.93 22.65 2.17
CA ALA A 264 -2.11 21.71 2.92
C ALA A 264 -2.98 21.02 4.00
N ALA A 265 -3.13 19.71 3.91
CA ALA A 265 -3.86 18.96 4.93
C ALA A 265 -3.15 19.08 6.29
N ASP A 266 -3.89 19.39 7.34
CA ASP A 266 -3.39 19.59 8.70
C ASP A 266 -4.26 18.80 9.71
N HIS A 267 -4.21 17.47 9.61
CA HIS A 267 -4.94 16.58 10.51
C HIS A 267 -3.99 15.95 11.54
N ASP A 268 -4.54 15.46 12.66
CA ASP A 268 -3.75 14.89 13.75
C ASP A 268 -3.01 13.61 13.33
N LEU A 269 -3.59 12.83 12.42
CA LEU A 269 -2.98 11.63 11.84
C LEU A 269 -3.31 11.52 10.35
N MET A 270 -2.26 11.55 9.52
CA MET A 270 -2.35 11.51 8.05
C MET A 270 -1.49 10.38 7.50
N LEU A 271 -2.03 9.57 6.60
CA LEU A 271 -1.36 8.43 5.99
C LEU A 271 -1.08 8.66 4.51
N PHE A 272 0.12 8.29 4.07
CA PHE A 272 0.60 8.41 2.68
C PHE A 272 1.37 7.15 2.27
N THR A 273 1.57 6.97 0.95
CA THR A 273 2.32 5.82 0.42
C THR A 273 2.95 6.11 -0.94
N VAL A 274 4.18 5.62 -1.17
CA VAL A 274 4.83 5.68 -2.49
C VAL A 274 4.06 4.88 -3.54
N SER A 275 3.24 3.91 -3.13
CA SER A 275 2.41 3.12 -4.04
C SER A 275 1.50 3.99 -4.91
N LYS A 276 1.04 5.13 -4.38
CA LYS A 276 0.11 6.02 -5.07
C LYS A 276 0.74 7.37 -5.43
N SER A 277 1.65 7.90 -4.59
CA SER A 277 2.32 9.17 -4.93
C SER A 277 3.21 9.06 -6.16
N THR A 278 3.92 7.95 -6.35
CA THR A 278 4.92 7.77 -7.40
C THR A 278 4.75 6.49 -8.23
N GLY A 279 3.79 5.63 -7.89
CA GLY A 279 3.54 4.37 -8.58
C GLY A 279 4.39 3.18 -8.12
N HIS A 280 5.24 3.35 -7.10
CA HIS A 280 6.14 2.30 -6.64
C HIS A 280 5.47 1.34 -5.63
N ALA A 281 4.38 0.69 -6.03
CA ALA A 281 3.61 -0.19 -5.16
C ALA A 281 4.43 -1.38 -4.63
N GLY A 282 5.34 -1.92 -5.45
CA GLY A 282 6.22 -3.03 -5.09
C GLY A 282 7.30 -2.69 -4.05
N THR A 283 7.60 -1.41 -3.82
CA THR A 283 8.57 -0.97 -2.81
C THR A 283 8.07 -1.20 -1.38
N ARG A 284 6.76 -1.27 -1.18
CA ARG A 284 6.09 -1.49 0.11
C ARG A 284 6.46 -0.46 1.17
N ILE A 285 6.44 0.83 0.81
CA ILE A 285 6.71 1.95 1.74
C ILE A 285 5.51 2.89 1.82
N GLY A 286 5.14 3.24 3.06
CA GLY A 286 4.25 4.32 3.41
C GLY A 286 4.77 5.09 4.61
N TRP A 287 4.18 6.24 4.89
CA TRP A 287 4.49 7.03 6.07
C TRP A 287 3.23 7.66 6.67
N ALA A 288 3.26 7.83 7.97
CA ALA A 288 2.29 8.61 8.72
C ALA A 288 2.92 9.93 9.17
N LEU A 289 2.16 11.01 9.10
CA LEU A 289 2.44 12.28 9.76
C LEU A 289 1.55 12.36 10.99
N VAL A 290 2.15 12.30 12.18
CA VAL A 290 1.43 12.15 13.46
C VAL A 290 1.73 13.35 14.35
N LYS A 291 0.70 14.01 14.88
CA LYS A 291 0.83 15.18 15.74
C LYS A 291 1.13 14.80 17.19
N ASP A 292 0.42 13.81 17.67
CA ASP A 292 0.56 13.34 19.04
C ASP A 292 1.76 12.39 19.21
N GLN A 293 2.66 12.72 20.15
CA GLN A 293 3.87 11.95 20.40
C GLN A 293 3.58 10.54 20.92
N GLU A 294 2.59 10.38 21.80
CA GLU A 294 2.25 9.08 22.38
C GLU A 294 1.60 8.16 21.36
N VAL A 295 0.78 8.70 20.46
CA VAL A 295 0.25 7.95 19.31
C VAL A 295 1.41 7.50 18.41
N ALA A 296 2.34 8.39 18.08
CA ALA A 296 3.51 8.05 17.25
C ALA A 296 4.39 6.96 17.91
N LYS A 297 4.62 7.03 19.23
CA LYS A 297 5.34 5.99 19.99
C LYS A 297 4.63 4.62 19.91
N LYS A 298 3.32 4.61 20.12
CA LYS A 298 2.52 3.37 20.06
C LYS A 298 2.50 2.78 18.65
N MET A 299 2.38 3.61 17.60
CA MET A 299 2.47 3.16 16.22
C MET A 299 3.85 2.56 15.92
N THR A 300 4.93 3.23 16.36
CA THR A 300 6.31 2.73 16.22
C THR A 300 6.46 1.38 16.94
N LYS A 301 5.93 1.28 18.17
CA LYS A 301 5.98 0.03 18.95
C LYS A 301 5.22 -1.11 18.29
N TYR A 302 4.07 -0.83 17.68
CA TYR A 302 3.34 -1.82 16.89
C TYR A 302 4.20 -2.38 15.75
N ILE A 303 4.84 -1.49 14.97
CA ILE A 303 5.67 -1.89 13.83
C ILE A 303 6.93 -2.63 14.30
N GLU A 304 7.54 -2.18 15.41
CA GLU A 304 8.66 -2.87 16.05
C GLU A 304 8.31 -4.32 16.40
N LEU A 305 7.17 -4.55 17.07
CA LEU A 305 6.75 -5.89 17.48
C LEU A 305 6.33 -6.77 16.31
N ASN A 306 5.86 -6.18 15.23
CA ASN A 306 5.37 -6.89 14.05
C ASN A 306 6.52 -7.34 13.13
N THR A 307 7.47 -6.44 12.85
CA THR A 307 8.50 -6.63 11.81
C THR A 307 9.91 -6.17 12.22
N ILE A 308 10.14 -5.80 13.48
CA ILE A 308 11.40 -5.19 13.96
C ILE A 308 11.77 -3.92 13.15
N GLY A 309 10.74 -3.19 12.69
CA GLY A 309 10.91 -2.02 11.83
C GLY A 309 10.64 -2.31 10.37
N VAL A 310 11.11 -1.44 9.49
CA VAL A 310 10.86 -1.46 8.04
C VAL A 310 12.19 -1.55 7.29
N SER A 311 12.23 -2.34 6.22
CA SER A 311 13.42 -2.54 5.37
C SER A 311 14.12 -1.22 5.04
N LYS A 312 15.40 -1.11 5.38
CA LYS A 312 16.27 0.03 5.05
C LYS A 312 16.41 0.21 3.55
N ASP A 313 16.62 -0.87 2.82
CA ASP A 313 16.79 -0.86 1.37
C ASP A 313 15.54 -0.32 0.67
N SER A 314 14.35 -0.71 1.15
CA SER A 314 13.09 -0.17 0.65
C SER A 314 12.94 1.33 0.96
N GLN A 315 13.36 1.78 2.13
CA GLN A 315 13.33 3.21 2.50
C GLN A 315 14.32 4.03 1.67
N LEU A 316 15.56 3.55 1.46
CA LEU A 316 16.57 4.21 0.62
C LEU A 316 16.11 4.30 -0.84
N ARG A 317 15.51 3.22 -1.37
CA ARG A 317 14.90 3.25 -2.69
C ARG A 317 13.76 4.28 -2.77
N ALA A 318 12.85 4.29 -1.80
CA ALA A 318 11.77 5.27 -1.73
C ALA A 318 12.32 6.70 -1.63
N ALA A 319 13.34 6.94 -0.81
CA ALA A 319 14.00 8.23 -0.69
C ALA A 319 14.53 8.72 -2.05
N LYS A 320 15.24 7.85 -2.78
CA LYS A 320 15.77 8.18 -4.11
C LYS A 320 14.66 8.53 -5.11
N ILE A 321 13.57 7.76 -5.11
CA ILE A 321 12.42 8.04 -5.97
C ILE A 321 11.79 9.40 -5.65
N LEU A 322 11.55 9.69 -4.37
CA LEU A 322 11.00 10.99 -3.94
C LEU A 322 11.94 12.16 -4.25
N GLN A 323 13.26 11.95 -4.13
CA GLN A 323 14.27 12.94 -4.54
C GLN A 323 14.20 13.22 -6.04
N VAL A 324 14.18 12.19 -6.89
CA VAL A 324 14.09 12.34 -8.35
C VAL A 324 12.82 13.09 -8.76
N VAL A 325 11.68 12.79 -8.12
CA VAL A 325 10.45 13.57 -8.34
C VAL A 325 10.65 15.03 -7.97
N SER A 326 11.21 15.32 -6.78
CA SER A 326 11.41 16.68 -6.30
C SER A 326 12.42 17.45 -7.15
N ASP A 327 13.54 16.82 -7.55
CA ASP A 327 14.59 17.42 -8.39
C ASP A 327 14.07 17.81 -9.79
N GLY A 328 13.02 17.11 -10.25
CA GLY A 328 12.34 17.47 -11.50
C GLY A 328 11.75 18.88 -11.50
N TYR A 329 11.46 19.44 -10.31
CA TYR A 329 10.87 20.76 -10.12
C TYR A 329 11.86 21.85 -9.73
N ASP A 330 13.08 21.54 -9.29
CA ASP A 330 14.10 22.55 -8.96
C ASP A 330 14.54 23.42 -10.14
N HIS A 331 14.17 23.03 -11.35
CA HIS A 331 14.61 23.65 -12.60
C HIS A 331 13.46 23.98 -13.56
N VAL A 332 12.29 24.29 -13.01
CA VAL A 332 11.14 24.72 -13.81
C VAL A 332 11.49 26.00 -14.57
N GLY A 333 11.45 25.93 -15.89
CA GLY A 333 11.80 27.04 -16.78
C GLY A 333 13.02 26.81 -17.70
N ASN A 334 13.69 25.66 -17.60
CA ASN A 334 14.82 25.33 -18.47
C ASN A 334 14.31 24.59 -19.74
N PRO A 335 14.31 25.21 -20.94
CA PRO A 335 13.89 24.56 -22.17
C PRO A 335 14.89 23.44 -22.50
N GLY A 336 14.46 22.19 -22.39
CA GLY A 336 15.27 20.99 -22.67
C GLY A 336 15.18 19.88 -21.62
N LYS A 337 14.54 20.12 -20.46
CA LYS A 337 14.16 19.05 -19.52
C LYS A 337 12.80 18.46 -19.90
N GLY A 338 12.70 17.14 -19.86
CA GLY A 338 11.47 16.41 -20.06
C GLY A 338 10.38 16.78 -19.02
N GLU A 339 9.18 16.35 -19.28
CA GLU A 339 8.01 16.58 -18.44
C GLU A 339 8.24 16.08 -16.98
N ALA A 340 7.87 16.87 -15.98
CA ALA A 340 8.01 16.47 -14.57
C ALA A 340 6.94 15.43 -14.18
N PHE A 341 7.22 14.63 -13.14
CA PHE A 341 6.42 13.45 -12.82
C PHE A 341 4.92 13.71 -12.63
N PHE A 342 4.56 14.72 -11.84
CA PHE A 342 3.13 15.00 -11.59
C PHE A 342 2.41 15.56 -12.83
N GLU A 343 3.11 16.30 -13.68
CA GLU A 343 2.56 16.76 -14.96
C GLU A 343 2.34 15.57 -15.91
N TYR A 344 3.32 14.70 -16.03
CA TYR A 344 3.21 13.45 -16.80
C TYR A 344 2.03 12.61 -16.31
N GLY A 345 1.92 12.40 -14.98
CA GLY A 345 0.83 11.66 -14.37
C GLY A 345 -0.53 12.31 -14.64
N TYR A 346 -0.63 13.63 -14.47
CA TYR A 346 -1.84 14.40 -14.77
C TYR A 346 -2.29 14.22 -16.23
N ASN A 347 -1.36 14.35 -17.18
CA ASN A 347 -1.68 14.25 -18.60
C ASN A 347 -2.16 12.86 -19.01
N ILE A 348 -1.56 11.80 -18.46
CA ILE A 348 -2.07 10.42 -18.64
C ILE A 348 -3.49 10.29 -18.08
N MET A 349 -3.71 10.75 -16.85
CA MET A 349 -5.01 10.63 -16.18
C MET A 349 -6.08 11.40 -16.95
N ALA A 350 -5.81 12.64 -17.37
CA ALA A 350 -6.73 13.45 -18.16
C ALA A 350 -7.14 12.77 -19.47
N ARG A 351 -6.15 12.21 -20.20
CA ARG A 351 -6.40 11.45 -21.42
C ARG A 351 -7.28 10.24 -21.16
N ARG A 352 -6.94 9.43 -20.14
CA ARG A 352 -7.68 8.21 -19.79
C ARG A 352 -9.10 8.49 -19.35
N TRP A 353 -9.31 9.50 -18.51
CA TRP A 353 -10.66 9.91 -18.12
C TRP A 353 -11.50 10.35 -19.31
N LYS A 354 -10.92 11.10 -20.24
CA LYS A 354 -11.61 11.50 -21.48
C LYS A 354 -12.00 10.30 -22.34
N GLN A 355 -11.09 9.34 -22.52
CA GLN A 355 -11.34 8.10 -23.28
C GLN A 355 -12.42 7.23 -22.61
N LEU A 356 -12.33 7.03 -21.29
CA LEU A 356 -13.29 6.23 -20.55
C LEU A 356 -14.69 6.86 -20.57
N ARG A 357 -14.81 8.17 -20.39
CA ARG A 357 -16.10 8.88 -20.51
C ARG A 357 -16.71 8.73 -21.91
N ALA A 358 -15.89 8.77 -22.95
CA ALA A 358 -16.36 8.55 -24.32
C ALA A 358 -16.88 7.11 -24.51
N ALA A 359 -16.16 6.10 -24.03
CA ALA A 359 -16.58 4.69 -24.11
C ALA A 359 -17.89 4.45 -23.36
N VAL A 360 -18.02 4.96 -22.13
CA VAL A 360 -19.23 4.86 -21.31
C VAL A 360 -20.43 5.52 -21.99
N LYS A 361 -20.22 6.71 -22.54
CA LYS A 361 -21.29 7.43 -23.29
C LYS A 361 -21.74 6.66 -24.53
N HIS A 362 -20.82 6.00 -25.21
CA HIS A 362 -21.14 5.20 -26.41
C HIS A 362 -21.96 3.97 -26.07
N SER A 363 -21.61 3.27 -24.99
CA SER A 363 -22.32 2.07 -24.51
C SER A 363 -23.77 2.34 -24.09
N GLN A 364 -24.09 3.47 -23.47
CA GLN A 364 -25.39 3.83 -22.91
C GLN A 364 -25.88 2.93 -21.73
N LEU A 365 -25.17 1.88 -21.41
CA LEU A 365 -25.49 0.96 -20.29
C LEU A 365 -24.88 1.38 -18.96
N PHE A 366 -23.98 2.36 -18.99
CA PHE A 366 -23.23 2.74 -17.83
C PHE A 366 -23.31 4.27 -17.57
N SER A 367 -23.16 4.63 -16.30
CA SER A 367 -22.94 6.01 -15.90
C SER A 367 -21.76 6.14 -14.92
N MET A 368 -21.18 7.32 -14.86
CA MET A 368 -20.06 7.65 -13.99
C MET A 368 -20.26 9.01 -13.33
N SER A 369 -19.61 9.19 -12.18
CA SER A 369 -19.59 10.47 -11.48
C SER A 369 -18.90 11.58 -12.29
N GLU A 370 -19.41 12.79 -12.16
CA GLU A 370 -18.76 14.02 -12.54
C GLU A 370 -18.10 14.65 -11.32
N PHE A 371 -17.00 15.35 -11.53
CA PHE A 371 -16.26 16.00 -10.46
C PHE A 371 -16.24 17.51 -10.66
N PRO A 372 -16.35 18.29 -9.57
CA PRO A 372 -16.26 19.74 -9.67
C PRO A 372 -14.85 20.18 -10.07
N LEU A 373 -14.76 21.33 -10.73
CA LEU A 373 -13.50 22.00 -10.96
C LEU A 373 -12.92 22.51 -9.63
N GLY A 374 -11.62 22.30 -9.43
CA GLY A 374 -10.88 22.80 -8.28
C GLY A 374 -9.62 23.52 -8.71
N PHE A 375 -9.24 24.57 -7.99
CA PHE A 375 -7.96 25.25 -8.20
C PHE A 375 -6.84 24.47 -7.48
N CYS A 376 -5.78 24.18 -8.22
CA CYS A 376 -4.60 23.49 -7.69
C CYS A 376 -3.47 24.48 -7.42
N ASN A 377 -3.17 24.70 -6.14
CA ASN A 377 -2.08 25.62 -5.73
C ASN A 377 -0.71 25.19 -6.24
N PHE A 378 -0.49 23.86 -6.36
CA PHE A 378 0.78 23.32 -6.87
C PHE A 378 1.03 23.66 -8.34
N SER A 379 0.03 23.52 -9.20
CA SER A 379 0.18 23.74 -10.65
C SER A 379 -0.28 25.12 -11.11
N GLY A 380 -0.96 25.90 -10.26
CA GLY A 380 -1.58 27.18 -10.64
C GLY A 380 -2.73 27.05 -11.65
N ARG A 381 -3.32 25.84 -11.80
CA ARG A 381 -4.37 25.54 -12.79
C ARG A 381 -5.65 25.11 -12.11
N THR A 382 -6.78 25.31 -12.83
CA THR A 382 -8.09 24.77 -12.43
C THR A 382 -8.42 23.55 -13.28
N PHE A 383 -8.75 22.42 -12.64
CA PHE A 383 -9.12 21.18 -13.33
C PHE A 383 -10.04 20.32 -12.47
N GLU A 384 -10.67 19.33 -13.09
CA GLU A 384 -11.49 18.32 -12.39
C GLU A 384 -10.60 17.29 -11.68
N THR A 385 -11.08 16.77 -10.56
CA THR A 385 -10.48 15.57 -9.96
C THR A 385 -10.47 14.42 -10.96
N GLN A 386 -9.34 13.72 -11.03
CA GLN A 386 -9.09 12.58 -11.93
C GLN A 386 -8.72 11.35 -11.08
N PRO A 387 -9.70 10.73 -10.39
CA PRO A 387 -9.44 9.65 -9.46
C PRO A 387 -8.68 8.48 -10.10
N ALA A 388 -7.94 7.76 -9.28
CA ALA A 388 -7.23 6.55 -9.67
C ALA A 388 -8.17 5.40 -10.13
N PHE A 389 -9.45 5.51 -9.76
CA PHE A 389 -10.49 4.54 -10.09
C PHE A 389 -11.72 5.23 -10.64
N ALA A 390 -12.37 4.58 -11.59
CA ALA A 390 -13.71 4.92 -11.99
C ALA A 390 -14.72 4.14 -11.15
N TRP A 391 -15.72 4.84 -10.60
CA TRP A 391 -16.88 4.26 -9.95
C TRP A 391 -18.01 4.22 -10.96
N LEU A 392 -18.15 3.05 -11.63
CA LEU A 392 -19.07 2.83 -12.72
C LEU A 392 -20.37 2.24 -12.19
N LYS A 393 -21.50 2.80 -12.60
CA LYS A 393 -22.82 2.26 -12.34
C LYS A 393 -23.37 1.58 -13.58
N CYS A 394 -23.90 0.37 -13.46
CA CYS A 394 -24.70 -0.26 -14.47
C CYS A 394 -26.14 0.24 -14.38
N GLU A 395 -26.70 0.67 -15.52
CA GLU A 395 -28.06 1.19 -15.64
C GLU A 395 -29.06 0.11 -16.05
N GLY A 396 -30.35 0.45 -16.07
CA GLY A 396 -31.42 -0.46 -16.50
C GLY A 396 -31.61 -1.68 -15.58
N GLU A 397 -31.88 -2.83 -16.21
CA GLU A 397 -32.20 -4.10 -15.54
C GLU A 397 -30.98 -4.85 -14.98
N ILE A 398 -29.78 -4.29 -15.10
CA ILE A 398 -28.55 -4.93 -14.61
C ILE A 398 -28.47 -4.76 -13.09
N GLU A 399 -28.76 -5.82 -12.34
CA GLU A 399 -28.75 -5.79 -10.87
C GLU A 399 -27.37 -6.01 -10.23
N ASP A 400 -26.48 -6.78 -10.89
CA ASP A 400 -25.12 -7.04 -10.43
C ASP A 400 -24.10 -6.69 -11.53
N CYS A 401 -23.50 -5.52 -11.41
CA CYS A 401 -22.59 -4.96 -12.40
C CYS A 401 -21.28 -5.76 -12.50
N GLU A 402 -20.78 -6.33 -11.39
CA GLU A 402 -19.57 -7.15 -11.39
C GLU A 402 -19.78 -8.43 -12.21
N SER A 403 -20.87 -9.14 -11.96
CA SER A 403 -21.22 -10.35 -12.70
C SER A 403 -21.47 -10.06 -14.18
N PHE A 404 -22.14 -8.96 -14.50
CA PHE A 404 -22.38 -8.53 -15.87
C PHE A 404 -21.07 -8.26 -16.63
N LEU A 405 -20.16 -7.45 -16.07
CA LEU A 405 -18.88 -7.17 -16.72
C LEU A 405 -17.97 -8.40 -16.80
N ARG A 406 -18.05 -9.31 -15.82
CA ARG A 406 -17.33 -10.59 -15.83
C ARG A 406 -17.77 -11.47 -17.01
N SER A 407 -19.06 -11.48 -17.37
CA SER A 407 -19.55 -12.22 -18.56
C SER A 407 -18.96 -11.66 -19.86
N HIS A 408 -18.60 -10.35 -19.86
CA HIS A 408 -17.88 -9.70 -20.95
C HIS A 408 -16.35 -9.73 -20.78
N LYS A 409 -15.81 -10.67 -19.97
CA LYS A 409 -14.37 -10.84 -19.74
C LYS A 409 -13.67 -9.60 -19.16
N ILE A 410 -14.40 -8.78 -18.41
CA ILE A 410 -13.85 -7.63 -17.67
C ILE A 410 -13.98 -7.93 -16.17
N LEU A 411 -12.84 -8.15 -15.50
CA LEU A 411 -12.79 -8.36 -14.06
C LEU A 411 -12.69 -7.01 -13.35
N THR A 412 -13.68 -6.72 -12.53
CA THR A 412 -13.80 -5.48 -11.75
C THR A 412 -14.01 -5.82 -10.28
N ARG A 413 -14.10 -4.84 -9.41
CA ARG A 413 -14.45 -5.06 -8.01
C ARG A 413 -15.83 -4.49 -7.71
N GLY A 414 -16.78 -5.37 -7.36
CA GLY A 414 -18.17 -5.02 -7.12
C GLY A 414 -18.42 -4.13 -5.93
N GLY A 415 -19.47 -3.33 -6.00
CA GLY A 415 -19.84 -2.33 -5.00
C GLY A 415 -20.05 -2.88 -3.59
N LYS A 416 -20.48 -4.14 -3.47
CA LYS A 416 -20.67 -4.83 -2.18
C LYS A 416 -19.39 -4.85 -1.33
N HIS A 417 -18.20 -4.97 -1.96
CA HIS A 417 -16.91 -4.97 -1.27
C HIS A 417 -16.58 -3.63 -0.60
N PHE A 418 -17.24 -2.56 -1.04
CA PHE A 418 -17.07 -1.20 -0.53
C PHE A 418 -18.23 -0.74 0.38
N GLY A 419 -19.12 -1.66 0.76
CA GLY A 419 -20.32 -1.33 1.51
C GLY A 419 -21.41 -0.61 0.68
N GLY A 420 -21.30 -0.67 -0.66
CA GLY A 420 -22.21 -0.03 -1.62
C GLY A 420 -23.15 -1.01 -2.34
N SER A 421 -23.89 -0.47 -3.31
CA SER A 421 -24.85 -1.25 -4.12
C SER A 421 -24.13 -2.15 -5.13
N PRO A 422 -24.66 -3.36 -5.42
CA PRO A 422 -24.14 -4.25 -6.47
C PRO A 422 -24.25 -3.65 -7.88
N LYS A 423 -25.08 -2.62 -8.09
CA LYS A 423 -25.16 -1.88 -9.36
C LYS A 423 -23.88 -1.09 -9.69
N TYR A 424 -22.94 -1.02 -8.77
CA TYR A 424 -21.66 -0.31 -8.96
C TYR A 424 -20.49 -1.26 -9.00
N VAL A 425 -19.46 -0.86 -9.75
CA VAL A 425 -18.14 -1.49 -9.74
C VAL A 425 -17.05 -0.44 -9.69
N ARG A 426 -15.91 -0.81 -9.10
CA ARG A 426 -14.67 -0.06 -9.20
C ARG A 426 -13.83 -0.59 -10.35
N ILE A 427 -13.40 0.28 -11.24
CA ILE A 427 -12.50 0.00 -12.36
C ILE A 427 -11.19 0.75 -12.13
N SER A 428 -10.06 0.06 -12.15
CA SER A 428 -8.74 0.67 -12.13
C SER A 428 -8.43 1.29 -13.49
N ILE A 429 -7.96 2.54 -13.48
CA ILE A 429 -7.45 3.21 -14.68
C ILE A 429 -5.94 3.43 -14.60
N LEU A 430 -5.27 2.73 -13.67
CA LEU A 430 -3.84 2.88 -13.37
C LEU A 430 -2.95 1.87 -14.11
N ASP A 431 -3.53 0.91 -14.82
CA ASP A 431 -2.81 -0.16 -15.51
C ASP A 431 -2.06 0.36 -16.75
N ARG A 432 -1.32 -0.52 -17.42
CA ARG A 432 -0.61 -0.21 -18.66
C ARG A 432 -1.56 0.28 -19.76
N ASP A 433 -1.01 1.03 -20.71
CA ASP A 433 -1.80 1.59 -21.82
C ASP A 433 -2.58 0.49 -22.57
N ARG A 434 -1.93 -0.66 -22.87
CA ARG A 434 -2.60 -1.79 -23.57
C ARG A 434 -3.84 -2.29 -22.84
N THR A 435 -3.75 -2.52 -21.52
CA THR A 435 -4.90 -2.98 -20.71
C THR A 435 -6.02 -1.94 -20.73
N PHE A 436 -5.64 -0.66 -20.60
CA PHE A 436 -6.59 0.44 -20.60
C PHE A 436 -7.28 0.63 -21.97
N ASP A 437 -6.53 0.53 -23.05
CA ASP A 437 -7.07 0.65 -24.41
C ASP A 437 -8.06 -0.50 -24.70
N LEU A 438 -7.70 -1.75 -24.38
CA LEU A 438 -8.61 -2.90 -24.48
C LEU A 438 -9.87 -2.73 -23.64
N LEU A 439 -9.76 -2.18 -22.42
CA LEU A 439 -10.90 -1.89 -21.55
C LEU A 439 -11.87 -0.92 -22.22
N THR A 440 -11.37 0.23 -22.71
CA THR A 440 -12.20 1.27 -23.31
C THR A 440 -12.83 0.82 -24.63
N GLU A 441 -12.11 0.05 -25.43
CA GLU A 441 -12.63 -0.60 -26.64
C GLU A 441 -13.78 -1.53 -26.28
N ARG A 442 -13.56 -2.49 -25.37
CA ARG A 442 -14.58 -3.49 -24.99
C ARG A 442 -15.80 -2.83 -24.33
N LEU A 443 -15.61 -1.85 -23.44
CA LEU A 443 -16.75 -1.13 -22.87
C LEU A 443 -17.59 -0.43 -23.93
N SER A 444 -16.98 0.08 -24.99
CA SER A 444 -17.69 0.77 -26.08
C SER A 444 -18.50 -0.16 -26.98
N THR A 445 -18.18 -1.46 -27.00
CA THR A 445 -18.91 -2.47 -27.78
C THR A 445 -20.08 -3.12 -27.05
N ILE A 446 -20.23 -2.87 -25.74
CA ILE A 446 -21.36 -3.39 -24.95
C ILE A 446 -22.53 -2.42 -25.09
N HIS A 447 -23.59 -2.88 -25.73
CA HIS A 447 -24.82 -2.12 -25.97
C HIS A 447 -26.03 -2.77 -25.30
N PRO A 448 -27.17 -2.03 -25.09
CA PRO A 448 -28.43 -2.54 -24.61
C PRO A 448 -29.01 -3.70 -25.43
#